data_82598f45511f390a979a9f315db8f0bf
#
_entry.id   82598f45511f390a979a9f315db8f0bf
#
_cell.length_a   1.000
_cell.length_b   1.000
_cell.length_c   1.000
_cell.angle_alpha   90.00
_cell.angle_beta   90.00
_cell.angle_gamma   90.00
#
_symmetry.space_group_name_H-M   'P 1'
#
loop_
_entity.id
_entity.type
_entity.pdbx_description
1 polymer ?
#
loop_
_entity_poly.entity_id
_entity_poly.type
_entity_poly.pdbx_seq_one_letter_code
_entity_poly.pdbx_strand_id
1 'polypeptide(L)'
;MKTMENNFNWGEVYSNPVLAKEIGNEVISVVKESNKLCTHDGVYHADDVFSTALLMYVCGENIEVIRTREPLENIFTFDVGGKTFDHHQCDEYRDGCNGIFASFGKLWCTLGRTIKGLREEAWREIDESFVKAIDLTDNTGIMNPVNFWINSQKTAGVDFMDVVSAAFEMLSEIIYAGIKKSKELDTFEEEVKKAPEGKVLHLSRFYSVNREIYKNYDFAWITFPDISGNITIQAVGDQLMSLEKRGLGPMGDIIFTHKGGWIGKAKTREAALSLIEQ
;
A
#
# COMPACT_ATOMS: atom_id res chain seq x y z
N MET A 1 33.49 -6.71 -1.81
CA MET A 1 32.03 -6.51 -1.78
C MET A 1 31.40 -7.64 -1.01
N LYS A 2 30.59 -7.38 0.03
CA LYS A 2 29.78 -8.42 0.67
C LYS A 2 28.64 -8.75 -0.32
N THR A 3 28.67 -9.91 -0.92
CA THR A 3 27.49 -10.49 -1.56
C THR A 3 26.41 -10.64 -0.49
N MET A 4 25.20 -10.17 -0.75
CA MET A 4 24.04 -10.39 0.15
C MET A 4 23.65 -11.88 0.05
N GLU A 5 24.43 -12.74 0.70
CA GLU A 5 24.18 -14.20 0.79
C GLU A 5 23.48 -14.58 2.09
N ASN A 6 22.77 -13.65 2.72
CA ASN A 6 22.08 -13.89 3.97
C ASN A 6 20.71 -14.52 3.69
N ASN A 7 20.51 -15.73 4.18
CA ASN A 7 19.16 -16.29 4.30
C ASN A 7 18.40 -15.52 5.40
N PHE A 8 17.61 -14.52 5.01
CA PHE A 8 16.77 -13.78 5.93
C PHE A 8 15.55 -14.62 6.33
N ASN A 9 15.13 -14.51 7.58
CA ASN A 9 13.77 -14.87 7.96
C ASN A 9 12.83 -13.75 7.47
N TRP A 10 12.17 -13.94 6.33
CA TRP A 10 11.33 -12.91 5.72
C TRP A 10 10.11 -12.52 6.56
N GLY A 11 9.57 -13.43 7.38
CA GLY A 11 8.53 -13.10 8.36
C GLY A 11 9.03 -12.12 9.43
N GLU A 12 10.28 -12.28 9.88
CA GLU A 12 10.92 -11.35 10.80
C GLU A 12 11.19 -9.99 10.12
N VAL A 13 11.72 -10.00 8.88
CA VAL A 13 11.96 -8.78 8.10
C VAL A 13 10.63 -8.02 7.89
N TYR A 14 9.56 -8.73 7.56
CA TYR A 14 8.24 -8.12 7.37
C TYR A 14 7.71 -7.46 8.64
N SER A 15 7.85 -8.12 9.78
CA SER A 15 7.36 -7.62 11.08
C SER A 15 8.26 -6.56 11.72
N ASN A 16 9.50 -6.37 11.23
CA ASN A 16 10.47 -5.43 11.78
C ASN A 16 10.83 -4.32 10.76
N PRO A 17 10.13 -3.16 10.75
CA PRO A 17 10.39 -2.09 9.80
C PRO A 17 11.79 -1.52 9.84
N VAL A 18 12.48 -1.57 10.98
CA VAL A 18 13.86 -1.08 11.12
C VAL A 18 14.81 -2.00 10.36
N LEU A 19 14.75 -3.30 10.64
CA LEU A 19 15.54 -4.32 9.93
C LEU A 19 15.30 -4.27 8.42
N ALA A 20 14.03 -4.22 8.01
CA ALA A 20 13.64 -4.14 6.60
C ALA A 20 14.26 -2.92 5.91
N LYS A 21 14.22 -1.76 6.56
CA LYS A 21 14.81 -0.52 6.04
C LYS A 21 16.34 -0.59 5.96
N GLU A 22 17.00 -1.22 6.91
CA GLU A 22 18.46 -1.44 6.87
C GLU A 22 18.85 -2.28 5.65
N ILE A 23 18.15 -3.40 5.43
CA ILE A 23 18.35 -4.25 4.24
C ILE A 23 18.09 -3.45 2.96
N GLY A 24 17.00 -2.67 2.90
CA GLY A 24 16.68 -1.84 1.74
C GLY A 24 17.77 -0.81 1.43
N ASN A 25 18.34 -0.16 2.43
CA ASN A 25 19.45 0.77 2.25
C ASN A 25 20.73 0.06 1.72
N GLU A 26 20.96 -1.18 2.15
CA GLU A 26 22.10 -1.98 1.64
C GLU A 26 21.87 -2.35 0.16
N VAL A 27 20.64 -2.76 -0.22
CA VAL A 27 20.27 -2.97 -1.63
C VAL A 27 20.51 -1.72 -2.47
N ILE A 28 20.03 -0.56 -2.01
CA ILE A 28 20.23 0.73 -2.71
C ILE A 28 21.71 1.02 -2.92
N SER A 29 22.54 0.75 -1.91
CA SER A 29 24.01 0.98 -2.01
C SER A 29 24.62 0.10 -3.08
N VAL A 30 24.31 -1.20 -3.11
CA VAL A 30 24.83 -2.16 -4.09
C VAL A 30 24.38 -1.80 -5.51
N VAL A 31 23.10 -1.45 -5.69
CA VAL A 31 22.58 -1.06 -7.01
C VAL A 31 23.24 0.22 -7.52
N LYS A 32 23.39 1.23 -6.67
CA LYS A 32 24.03 2.51 -7.06
C LYS A 32 25.52 2.36 -7.36
N GLU A 33 26.21 1.43 -6.72
CA GLU A 33 27.62 1.17 -6.99
C GLU A 33 27.83 0.53 -8.37
N SER A 34 27.01 -0.47 -8.73
CA SER A 34 27.12 -1.16 -10.01
C SER A 34 26.42 -0.43 -11.16
N ASN A 35 25.40 0.35 -10.87
CA ASN A 35 24.41 0.92 -11.80
C ASN A 35 23.76 -0.15 -12.71
N LYS A 36 23.66 -1.39 -12.22
CA LYS A 36 23.14 -2.53 -12.96
C LYS A 36 22.20 -3.38 -12.09
N LEU A 37 21.22 -3.99 -12.74
CA LEU A 37 20.32 -4.99 -12.18
C LEU A 37 20.39 -6.27 -12.99
N CYS A 38 20.19 -7.41 -12.34
CA CYS A 38 20.11 -8.69 -12.99
C CYS A 38 18.81 -9.40 -12.59
N THR A 39 18.03 -9.85 -13.58
CA THR A 39 16.83 -10.67 -13.38
C THR A 39 16.78 -11.79 -14.42
N HIS A 40 15.80 -12.71 -14.31
CA HIS A 40 15.69 -13.84 -15.23
C HIS A 40 15.43 -13.41 -16.68
N ASP A 41 15.89 -14.20 -17.63
CA ASP A 41 15.53 -14.08 -19.05
C ASP A 41 14.22 -14.85 -19.36
N GLY A 42 13.76 -14.77 -20.59
CA GLY A 42 12.58 -15.50 -21.04
C GLY A 42 11.29 -14.67 -20.92
N VAL A 43 10.21 -15.35 -20.58
CA VAL A 43 8.89 -14.69 -20.49
C VAL A 43 8.81 -13.89 -19.19
N TYR A 44 8.54 -12.59 -19.32
CA TYR A 44 8.40 -11.74 -18.14
C TYR A 44 7.04 -11.89 -17.44
N HIS A 45 7.02 -11.67 -16.13
CA HIS A 45 5.83 -11.71 -15.29
C HIS A 45 5.61 -10.35 -14.62
N ALA A 46 4.54 -10.20 -13.85
CA ALA A 46 4.33 -8.96 -13.08
C ALA A 46 5.39 -8.80 -11.99
N ASP A 47 5.89 -9.90 -11.46
CA ASP A 47 6.88 -9.92 -10.40
C ASP A 47 8.19 -9.26 -10.82
N ASP A 48 8.84 -9.71 -11.91
CA ASP A 48 10.10 -9.14 -12.41
C ASP A 48 9.92 -7.73 -12.99
N VAL A 49 8.76 -7.44 -13.60
CA VAL A 49 8.42 -6.10 -14.13
C VAL A 49 8.29 -5.07 -13.00
N PHE A 50 7.48 -5.34 -11.97
CA PHE A 50 7.30 -4.40 -10.86
C PHE A 50 8.50 -4.36 -9.91
N SER A 51 9.26 -5.44 -9.77
CA SER A 51 10.56 -5.46 -9.10
C SER A 51 11.55 -4.49 -9.74
N THR A 52 11.67 -4.55 -11.07
CA THR A 52 12.52 -3.63 -11.84
C THR A 52 12.04 -2.19 -11.69
N ALA A 53 10.73 -1.94 -11.83
CA ALA A 53 10.15 -0.62 -11.68
C ALA A 53 10.41 -0.02 -10.28
N LEU A 54 10.29 -0.81 -9.20
CA LEU A 54 10.56 -0.36 -7.83
C LEU A 54 12.05 -0.01 -7.64
N LEU A 55 12.95 -0.85 -8.15
CA LEU A 55 14.39 -0.58 -8.10
C LEU A 55 14.76 0.69 -8.85
N MET A 56 14.19 0.92 -10.03
CA MET A 56 14.35 2.17 -10.78
C MET A 56 13.79 3.36 -10.01
N TYR A 57 12.64 3.23 -9.36
CA TYR A 57 12.04 4.30 -8.55
C TYR A 57 12.93 4.73 -7.38
N VAL A 58 13.54 3.77 -6.68
CA VAL A 58 14.31 4.04 -5.46
C VAL A 58 15.78 4.39 -5.77
N CYS A 59 16.36 3.76 -6.77
CA CYS A 59 17.80 3.88 -7.07
C CYS A 59 18.12 4.83 -8.21
N GLY A 60 17.17 5.07 -9.13
CA GLY A 60 17.30 5.94 -10.32
C GLY A 60 16.88 5.24 -11.61
N GLU A 61 16.36 6.01 -12.57
CA GLU A 61 15.79 5.47 -13.80
C GLU A 61 16.82 4.98 -14.84
N ASN A 62 18.07 5.46 -14.74
CA ASN A 62 19.12 5.16 -15.72
C ASN A 62 19.95 3.92 -15.34
N ILE A 63 19.30 2.89 -14.78
CA ILE A 63 19.95 1.64 -14.40
C ILE A 63 19.91 0.68 -15.59
N GLU A 64 21.06 0.06 -15.89
CA GLU A 64 21.13 -1.01 -16.90
C GLU A 64 20.47 -2.29 -16.34
N VAL A 65 19.48 -2.83 -17.03
CA VAL A 65 18.82 -4.08 -16.64
C VAL A 65 19.30 -5.21 -17.54
N ILE A 66 19.92 -6.22 -16.94
CA ILE A 66 20.43 -7.41 -17.62
C ILE A 66 19.52 -8.58 -17.32
N ARG A 67 19.02 -9.22 -18.37
CA ARG A 67 18.18 -10.42 -18.25
C ARG A 67 19.00 -11.65 -18.60
N THR A 68 19.04 -12.64 -17.70
CA THR A 68 19.88 -13.84 -17.87
C THR A 68 19.29 -15.03 -17.09
N ARG A 69 19.73 -16.25 -17.41
CA ARG A 69 19.35 -17.48 -16.69
C ARG A 69 20.11 -17.72 -15.41
N GLU A 70 21.24 -17.06 -15.24
CA GLU A 70 22.10 -17.25 -14.08
C GLU A 70 22.46 -15.92 -13.44
N PRO A 71 22.63 -15.88 -12.12
CA PRO A 71 22.99 -14.66 -11.42
C PRO A 71 24.38 -14.18 -11.83
N LEU A 72 24.53 -12.87 -11.93
CA LEU A 72 25.80 -12.24 -12.23
C LEU A 72 26.54 -11.89 -10.93
N GLU A 73 27.87 -12.01 -10.96
CA GLU A 73 28.71 -11.57 -9.84
C GLU A 73 28.76 -10.03 -9.75
N ASN A 74 28.77 -9.52 -8.52
CA ASN A 74 28.87 -8.08 -8.23
C ASN A 74 27.75 -7.20 -8.81
N ILE A 75 26.63 -7.79 -9.20
CA ILE A 75 25.43 -7.09 -9.65
C ILE A 75 24.25 -7.53 -8.75
N PHE A 76 23.41 -6.57 -8.36
CA PHE A 76 22.21 -6.91 -7.61
C PHE A 76 21.29 -7.78 -8.47
N THR A 77 21.00 -8.96 -7.94
CA THR A 77 20.25 -10.00 -8.65
C THR A 77 18.97 -10.33 -7.88
N PHE A 78 17.85 -10.39 -8.57
CA PHE A 78 16.55 -10.76 -8.04
C PHE A 78 15.82 -11.69 -9.04
N ASP A 79 14.88 -12.48 -8.54
CA ASP A 79 14.03 -13.38 -9.34
C ASP A 79 14.79 -14.37 -10.22
N VAL A 80 16.02 -14.68 -9.86
CA VAL A 80 16.87 -15.68 -10.54
C VAL A 80 18.03 -16.13 -9.64
N GLY A 81 18.37 -17.41 -9.74
CA GLY A 81 19.59 -17.98 -9.20
C GLY A 81 19.57 -18.39 -7.74
N GLY A 82 18.41 -18.52 -7.11
CA GLY A 82 18.26 -19.03 -5.76
C GLY A 82 18.85 -18.16 -4.66
N LYS A 83 19.02 -16.85 -4.92
CA LYS A 83 19.56 -15.90 -3.96
C LYS A 83 18.47 -15.27 -3.09
N THR A 84 18.84 -14.44 -2.15
CA THR A 84 17.99 -13.80 -1.14
C THR A 84 16.68 -13.20 -1.68
N PHE A 85 16.73 -12.56 -2.84
CA PHE A 85 15.57 -11.92 -3.49
C PHE A 85 14.97 -12.78 -4.63
N ASP A 86 15.29 -14.06 -4.69
CA ASP A 86 14.63 -15.05 -5.53
C ASP A 86 13.65 -15.86 -4.67
N HIS A 87 12.51 -16.25 -5.22
CA HIS A 87 11.46 -16.97 -4.50
C HIS A 87 11.24 -18.42 -4.99
N HIS A 88 11.94 -18.84 -6.05
CA HIS A 88 11.68 -20.10 -6.75
C HIS A 88 12.02 -21.38 -5.97
N GLN A 89 12.85 -21.32 -4.93
CA GLN A 89 13.36 -22.50 -4.22
C GLN A 89 12.67 -22.82 -2.91
N CYS A 90 11.97 -21.85 -2.32
CA CYS A 90 11.27 -22.05 -1.05
C CYS A 90 10.12 -21.08 -0.86
N ASP A 91 9.06 -21.56 -0.20
CA ASP A 91 7.95 -20.70 0.22
C ASP A 91 8.36 -19.88 1.44
N GLU A 92 8.33 -18.57 1.31
CA GLU A 92 8.60 -17.63 2.38
C GLU A 92 7.39 -16.71 2.58
N TYR A 93 7.01 -16.51 3.85
CA TYR A 93 5.74 -15.90 4.20
C TYR A 93 5.93 -14.55 4.91
N ARG A 94 4.98 -13.62 4.69
CA ARG A 94 4.93 -12.31 5.37
C ARG A 94 4.71 -12.46 6.87
N ASP A 95 3.64 -13.18 7.23
CA ASP A 95 3.20 -13.37 8.60
C ASP A 95 2.64 -14.79 8.78
N GLY A 96 3.39 -15.66 9.40
CA GLY A 96 2.95 -17.03 9.68
C GLY A 96 2.64 -17.81 8.40
N CYS A 97 1.35 -18.03 8.08
CA CYS A 97 0.91 -18.80 6.92
C CYS A 97 0.22 -17.93 5.85
N ASN A 98 0.18 -16.62 6.02
CA ASN A 98 -0.59 -15.72 5.15
C ASN A 98 0.32 -14.91 4.22
N GLY A 99 0.19 -15.14 2.92
CA GLY A 99 0.85 -14.33 1.89
C GLY A 99 2.29 -14.74 1.62
N ILE A 100 2.46 -15.71 0.71
CA ILE A 100 3.76 -16.10 0.16
C ILE A 100 4.38 -14.90 -0.56
N PHE A 101 5.68 -14.69 -0.36
CA PHE A 101 6.44 -13.70 -1.11
C PHE A 101 6.77 -14.21 -2.52
N ALA A 102 6.67 -13.32 -3.51
CA ALA A 102 7.50 -13.35 -4.70
C ALA A 102 8.63 -12.31 -4.58
N SER A 103 9.44 -12.16 -5.58
CA SER A 103 10.59 -11.23 -5.55
C SER A 103 10.15 -9.78 -5.35
N PHE A 104 9.03 -9.37 -5.96
CA PHE A 104 8.47 -8.02 -5.79
C PHE A 104 8.07 -7.76 -4.34
N GLY A 105 7.41 -8.71 -3.68
CA GLY A 105 7.05 -8.57 -2.27
C GLY A 105 8.25 -8.46 -1.35
N LYS A 106 9.32 -9.24 -1.58
CA LYS A 106 10.58 -9.12 -0.84
C LYS A 106 11.23 -7.73 -1.03
N LEU A 107 11.25 -7.24 -2.26
CA LEU A 107 11.76 -5.91 -2.56
C LEU A 107 10.88 -4.80 -1.98
N TRP A 108 9.56 -4.93 -2.07
CA TRP A 108 8.64 -3.98 -1.43
C TRP A 108 8.81 -3.96 0.08
N CYS A 109 8.94 -5.13 0.70
CA CYS A 109 9.16 -5.26 2.15
C CYS A 109 10.36 -4.43 2.63
N THR A 110 11.42 -4.37 1.85
CA THR A 110 12.67 -3.67 2.19
C THR A 110 12.75 -2.27 1.60
N LEU A 111 12.70 -2.14 0.27
CA LEU A 111 12.85 -0.85 -0.44
C LEU A 111 11.67 0.09 -0.22
N GLY A 112 10.44 -0.44 -0.15
CA GLY A 112 9.25 0.38 0.09
C GLY A 112 9.33 1.19 1.38
N ARG A 113 9.96 0.62 2.42
CA ARG A 113 10.18 1.29 3.71
C ARG A 113 11.30 2.33 3.70
N THR A 114 12.12 2.38 2.65
CA THR A 114 13.13 3.45 2.47
C THR A 114 12.54 4.69 1.82
N ILE A 115 11.33 4.62 1.25
CA ILE A 115 10.69 5.71 0.52
C ILE A 115 10.36 6.86 1.47
N LYS A 116 10.96 8.00 1.21
CA LYS A 116 10.79 9.20 2.05
C LYS A 116 9.34 9.70 2.03
N GLY A 117 8.77 9.85 3.20
CA GLY A 117 7.40 10.39 3.36
C GLY A 117 6.30 9.33 3.25
N LEU A 118 6.63 8.08 2.97
CA LEU A 118 5.70 6.96 3.03
C LEU A 118 5.70 6.38 4.45
N ARG A 119 4.60 6.54 5.19
CA ARG A 119 4.43 5.96 6.54
C ARG A 119 4.10 4.47 6.45
N GLU A 120 4.35 3.75 7.54
CA GLU A 120 4.10 2.30 7.63
C GLU A 120 2.64 1.93 7.33
N GLU A 121 1.67 2.76 7.73
CA GLU A 121 0.25 2.53 7.47
C GLU A 121 -0.06 2.57 5.96
N ALA A 122 0.47 3.56 5.25
CA ALA A 122 0.30 3.68 3.80
C ALA A 122 1.11 2.62 3.03
N TRP A 123 2.32 2.30 3.52
CA TRP A 123 3.13 1.20 3.01
C TRP A 123 2.36 -0.12 3.10
N ARG A 124 1.76 -0.42 4.25
CA ARG A 124 0.97 -1.64 4.49
C ARG A 124 -0.28 -1.70 3.63
N GLU A 125 -0.98 -0.58 3.44
CA GLU A 125 -2.14 -0.51 2.54
C GLU A 125 -1.75 -0.86 1.10
N ILE A 126 -0.60 -0.38 0.61
CA ILE A 126 -0.09 -0.72 -0.73
C ILE A 126 0.31 -2.19 -0.78
N ASP A 127 0.98 -2.72 0.25
CA ASP A 127 1.34 -4.14 0.33
C ASP A 127 0.10 -5.04 0.23
N GLU A 128 -0.90 -4.80 1.07
CA GLU A 128 -2.13 -5.61 1.14
C GLU A 128 -3.01 -5.51 -0.10
N SER A 129 -3.08 -4.32 -0.72
CA SER A 129 -4.01 -4.06 -1.82
C SER A 129 -3.40 -4.28 -3.21
N PHE A 130 -2.09 -4.23 -3.35
CA PHE A 130 -1.42 -4.27 -4.64
C PHE A 130 -0.30 -5.32 -4.71
N VAL A 131 0.70 -5.25 -3.82
CA VAL A 131 1.89 -6.10 -3.90
C VAL A 131 1.54 -7.57 -3.67
N LYS A 132 0.79 -7.85 -2.61
CA LYS A 132 0.35 -9.20 -2.22
C LYS A 132 -0.45 -9.91 -3.32
N ALA A 133 -1.22 -9.15 -4.12
CA ALA A 133 -1.96 -9.72 -5.23
C ALA A 133 -1.04 -10.17 -6.38
N ILE A 134 0.07 -9.45 -6.62
CA ILE A 134 1.09 -9.83 -7.61
C ILE A 134 1.81 -11.09 -7.15
N ASP A 135 2.30 -11.10 -5.91
CA ASP A 135 2.97 -12.26 -5.31
C ASP A 135 2.08 -13.51 -5.32
N LEU A 136 0.79 -13.36 -5.00
CA LEU A 136 -0.16 -14.47 -5.03
C LEU A 136 -0.33 -15.06 -6.43
N THR A 137 -0.42 -14.21 -7.44
CA THR A 137 -0.54 -14.70 -8.83
C THR A 137 0.71 -15.44 -9.25
N ASP A 138 1.87 -14.92 -8.92
CA ASP A 138 3.15 -15.50 -9.33
C ASP A 138 3.34 -16.89 -8.70
N ASN A 139 3.02 -17.04 -7.42
CA ASN A 139 3.14 -18.32 -6.71
C ASN A 139 2.02 -19.32 -6.99
N THR A 140 0.82 -18.90 -7.43
CA THR A 140 -0.36 -19.78 -7.50
C THR A 140 -1.05 -19.80 -8.87
N GLY A 141 -0.72 -18.85 -9.74
CA GLY A 141 -1.43 -18.66 -11.02
C GLY A 141 -2.82 -18.03 -10.88
N ILE A 142 -3.27 -17.65 -9.66
CA ILE A 142 -4.55 -16.96 -9.46
C ILE A 142 -4.44 -15.57 -10.08
N MET A 143 -5.21 -15.35 -11.15
CA MET A 143 -5.13 -14.13 -11.96
C MET A 143 -5.72 -12.91 -11.24
N ASN A 144 -5.02 -11.78 -11.29
CA ASN A 144 -5.52 -10.46 -10.91
C ASN A 144 -5.47 -9.49 -12.11
N PRO A 145 -6.09 -8.30 -12.03
CA PRO A 145 -6.13 -7.34 -13.15
C PRO A 145 -4.75 -6.90 -13.64
N VAL A 146 -3.76 -6.75 -12.75
CA VAL A 146 -2.40 -6.34 -13.11
C VAL A 146 -1.71 -7.44 -13.92
N ASN A 147 -1.79 -8.69 -13.45
CA ASN A 147 -1.22 -9.83 -14.17
C ASN A 147 -1.94 -10.09 -15.51
N PHE A 148 -3.25 -9.83 -15.57
CA PHE A 148 -3.98 -9.86 -16.84
C PHE A 148 -3.44 -8.82 -17.82
N TRP A 149 -3.19 -7.59 -17.36
CA TRP A 149 -2.58 -6.54 -18.18
C TRP A 149 -1.18 -6.94 -18.66
N ILE A 150 -0.30 -7.44 -17.78
CA ILE A 150 1.04 -7.93 -18.14
C ILE A 150 0.95 -9.02 -19.20
N ASN A 151 0.04 -9.98 -19.03
CA ASN A 151 -0.17 -11.05 -20.02
C ASN A 151 -0.65 -10.52 -21.37
N SER A 152 -1.45 -9.46 -21.38
CA SER A 152 -1.88 -8.80 -22.62
C SER A 152 -0.71 -8.13 -23.35
N GLN A 153 0.22 -7.49 -22.60
CA GLN A 153 1.45 -6.92 -23.17
C GLN A 153 2.33 -8.01 -23.81
N LYS A 154 2.52 -9.15 -23.12
CA LYS A 154 3.24 -10.32 -23.68
C LYS A 154 2.61 -10.79 -24.97
N THR A 155 1.29 -10.95 -24.99
CA THR A 155 0.56 -11.39 -26.17
C THR A 155 0.69 -10.41 -27.33
N ALA A 156 0.77 -9.12 -27.05
CA ALA A 156 1.01 -8.06 -28.03
C ALA A 156 2.48 -7.96 -28.48
N GLY A 157 3.40 -8.71 -27.88
CA GLY A 157 4.83 -8.70 -28.21
C GLY A 157 5.55 -7.44 -27.76
N VAL A 158 5.06 -6.78 -26.71
CA VAL A 158 5.69 -5.57 -26.15
C VAL A 158 7.00 -5.95 -25.46
N ASP A 159 8.03 -5.16 -25.67
CA ASP A 159 9.35 -5.36 -25.04
C ASP A 159 9.29 -5.21 -23.53
N PHE A 160 10.15 -5.96 -22.81
CA PHE A 160 10.21 -5.96 -21.36
C PHE A 160 10.38 -4.54 -20.78
N MET A 161 11.31 -3.75 -21.32
CA MET A 161 11.58 -2.40 -20.78
C MET A 161 10.46 -1.41 -21.06
N ASP A 162 9.70 -1.57 -22.14
CA ASP A 162 8.51 -0.76 -22.41
C ASP A 162 7.41 -1.06 -21.39
N VAL A 163 7.25 -2.35 -21.01
CA VAL A 163 6.30 -2.73 -19.96
C VAL A 163 6.78 -2.26 -18.58
N VAL A 164 8.08 -2.34 -18.30
CA VAL A 164 8.67 -1.79 -17.07
C VAL A 164 8.43 -0.29 -16.97
N SER A 165 8.57 0.46 -18.07
CA SER A 165 8.30 1.90 -18.09
C SER A 165 6.84 2.22 -17.73
N ALA A 166 5.88 1.47 -18.29
CA ALA A 166 4.47 1.64 -17.95
C ALA A 166 4.16 1.23 -16.49
N ALA A 167 4.81 0.17 -15.99
CA ALA A 167 4.71 -0.25 -14.59
C ALA A 167 5.33 0.77 -13.63
N PHE A 168 6.42 1.42 -14.02
CA PHE A 168 7.06 2.50 -13.27
C PHE A 168 6.12 3.70 -13.09
N GLU A 169 5.45 4.13 -14.15
CA GLU A 169 4.44 5.19 -14.08
C GLU A 169 3.32 4.82 -13.10
N MET A 170 2.74 3.62 -13.26
CA MET A 170 1.69 3.13 -12.37
C MET A 170 2.15 3.06 -10.90
N LEU A 171 3.30 2.48 -10.64
CA LEU A 171 3.86 2.34 -9.29
C LEU A 171 4.16 3.70 -8.66
N SER A 172 4.69 4.63 -9.46
CA SER A 172 4.98 6.01 -9.02
C SER A 172 3.72 6.73 -8.57
N GLU A 173 2.60 6.60 -9.29
CA GLU A 173 1.31 7.17 -8.90
C GLU A 173 0.77 6.53 -7.61
N ILE A 174 0.88 5.20 -7.46
CA ILE A 174 0.48 4.47 -6.25
C ILE A 174 1.29 4.96 -5.04
N ILE A 175 2.61 5.07 -5.18
CA ILE A 175 3.50 5.55 -4.12
C ILE A 175 3.21 7.02 -3.79
N TYR A 176 3.01 7.86 -4.79
CA TYR A 176 2.64 9.27 -4.59
C TYR A 176 1.33 9.41 -3.81
N ALA A 177 0.31 8.62 -4.15
CA ALA A 177 -0.95 8.57 -3.40
C ALA A 177 -0.74 8.13 -1.95
N GLY A 178 0.13 7.13 -1.71
CA GLY A 178 0.52 6.69 -0.37
C GLY A 178 1.22 7.78 0.44
N ILE A 179 2.15 8.52 -0.16
CA ILE A 179 2.82 9.66 0.48
C ILE A 179 1.82 10.77 0.81
N LYS A 180 0.86 11.05 -0.08
CA LYS A 180 -0.21 12.02 0.17
C LYS A 180 -1.09 11.58 1.34
N LYS A 181 -1.49 10.31 1.40
CA LYS A 181 -2.22 9.75 2.55
C LYS A 181 -1.42 9.83 3.85
N SER A 182 -0.12 9.62 3.81
CA SER A 182 0.76 9.75 4.97
C SER A 182 0.74 11.16 5.55
N LYS A 183 0.79 12.18 4.69
CA LYS A 183 0.67 13.61 5.12
C LYS A 183 -0.73 13.93 5.65
N GLU A 184 -1.78 13.36 5.06
CA GLU A 184 -3.14 13.50 5.57
C GLU A 184 -3.26 12.90 6.98
N LEU A 185 -2.63 11.75 7.22
CA LEU A 185 -2.60 11.11 8.52
C LEU A 185 -1.87 11.96 9.57
N ASP A 186 -0.70 12.53 9.24
CA ASP A 186 0.01 13.43 10.13
C ASP A 186 -0.87 14.62 10.57
N THR A 187 -1.57 15.25 9.62
CA THR A 187 -2.47 16.39 9.89
C THR A 187 -3.68 15.95 10.72
N PHE A 188 -4.25 14.79 10.42
CA PHE A 188 -5.35 14.20 11.19
C PHE A 188 -4.94 13.95 12.64
N GLU A 189 -3.78 13.32 12.88
CA GLU A 189 -3.27 13.05 14.22
C GLU A 189 -3.04 14.32 15.04
N GLU A 190 -2.57 15.40 14.40
CA GLU A 190 -2.42 16.71 15.04
C GLU A 190 -3.77 17.33 15.44
N GLU A 191 -4.81 17.14 14.64
CA GLU A 191 -6.15 17.62 14.96
C GLU A 191 -6.77 16.79 16.10
N VAL A 192 -6.63 15.47 16.05
CA VAL A 192 -7.11 14.58 17.12
C VAL A 192 -6.48 14.91 18.47
N LYS A 193 -5.17 15.19 18.52
CA LYS A 193 -4.46 15.57 19.76
C LYS A 193 -5.02 16.84 20.41
N LYS A 194 -5.66 17.71 19.64
CA LYS A 194 -6.26 18.97 20.11
C LYS A 194 -7.76 18.84 20.40
N ALA A 195 -8.37 17.71 20.03
CA ALA A 195 -9.78 17.50 20.22
C ALA A 195 -10.13 17.32 21.71
N PRO A 196 -11.28 17.85 22.18
CA PRO A 196 -11.76 17.58 23.52
C PRO A 196 -12.10 16.09 23.69
N GLU A 197 -12.01 15.61 24.92
CA GLU A 197 -12.49 14.27 25.27
C GLU A 197 -13.99 14.12 24.95
N GLY A 198 -14.39 12.97 24.45
CA GLY A 198 -15.77 12.68 24.12
C GLY A 198 -15.91 11.50 23.15
N LYS A 199 -17.15 11.12 22.90
CA LYS A 199 -17.47 10.01 21.98
C LYS A 199 -17.61 10.45 20.52
N VAL A 200 -17.62 11.75 20.23
CA VAL A 200 -17.72 12.32 18.88
C VAL A 200 -16.51 13.21 18.60
N LEU A 201 -15.73 12.83 17.61
CA LEU A 201 -14.63 13.66 17.11
C LEU A 201 -15.16 14.63 16.03
N HIS A 202 -14.95 15.92 16.26
CA HIS A 202 -15.31 16.96 15.30
C HIS A 202 -14.08 17.38 14.48
N LEU A 203 -14.04 16.96 13.23
CA LEU A 203 -12.96 17.31 12.31
C LEU A 203 -13.26 18.61 11.56
N SER A 204 -12.21 19.37 11.23
CA SER A 204 -12.31 20.62 10.46
C SER A 204 -12.61 20.35 8.98
N ARG A 205 -12.27 19.17 8.49
CA ARG A 205 -12.49 18.72 7.11
C ARG A 205 -12.52 17.18 7.02
N PHE A 206 -12.85 16.67 5.85
CA PHE A 206 -12.62 15.25 5.54
C PHE A 206 -11.12 14.97 5.40
N TYR A 207 -10.67 13.87 6.00
CA TYR A 207 -9.32 13.32 5.84
C TYR A 207 -9.38 12.00 5.08
N SER A 208 -8.54 11.89 4.04
CA SER A 208 -8.42 10.64 3.25
C SER A 208 -7.49 9.64 3.93
N VAL A 209 -7.87 9.21 5.14
CA VAL A 209 -7.13 8.21 5.92
C VAL A 209 -7.89 6.88 5.96
N ASN A 210 -7.17 5.78 6.18
CA ASN A 210 -7.80 4.48 6.35
C ASN A 210 -8.70 4.49 7.60
N ARG A 211 -9.94 4.01 7.47
CA ARG A 211 -10.91 3.99 8.58
C ARG A 211 -10.46 3.18 9.79
N GLU A 212 -9.62 2.17 9.61
CA GLU A 212 -9.06 1.39 10.72
C GLU A 212 -8.26 2.26 11.70
N ILE A 213 -7.69 3.37 11.24
CA ILE A 213 -6.95 4.32 12.07
C ILE A 213 -7.83 4.95 13.13
N TYR A 214 -9.11 5.20 12.82
CA TYR A 214 -10.05 5.75 13.81
C TYR A 214 -10.26 4.83 15.02
N LYS A 215 -10.07 3.51 14.85
CA LYS A 215 -10.19 2.53 15.94
C LYS A 215 -9.09 2.64 17.00
N ASN A 216 -8.00 3.34 16.68
CA ASN A 216 -6.93 3.61 17.65
C ASN A 216 -7.31 4.68 18.70
N TYR A 217 -8.50 5.29 18.56
CA TYR A 217 -8.99 6.35 19.43
C TYR A 217 -10.36 5.97 20.02
N ASP A 218 -10.67 6.49 21.20
CA ASP A 218 -11.93 6.19 21.91
C ASP A 218 -13.12 7.06 21.42
N PHE A 219 -13.24 7.24 20.11
CA PHE A 219 -14.38 7.88 19.49
C PHE A 219 -15.37 6.84 18.95
N ALA A 220 -16.65 7.08 19.12
CA ALA A 220 -17.71 6.27 18.50
C ALA A 220 -18.14 6.83 17.14
N TRP A 221 -18.02 8.14 16.97
CA TRP A 221 -18.44 8.88 15.78
C TRP A 221 -17.45 9.97 15.42
N ILE A 222 -17.38 10.29 14.14
CA ILE A 222 -16.70 11.47 13.62
C ILE A 222 -17.66 12.36 12.85
N THR A 223 -17.47 13.67 12.91
CA THR A 223 -18.17 14.63 12.07
C THR A 223 -17.21 15.50 11.30
N PHE A 224 -17.55 15.83 10.07
CA PHE A 224 -16.74 16.73 9.22
C PHE A 224 -17.63 17.45 8.19
N PRO A 225 -17.30 18.69 7.79
CA PRO A 225 -18.00 19.41 6.75
C PRO A 225 -17.68 18.81 5.36
N ASP A 226 -18.68 18.82 4.47
CA ASP A 226 -18.47 18.62 3.04
C ASP A 226 -18.12 19.96 2.32
N ILE A 227 -17.89 19.88 1.03
CA ILE A 227 -17.56 21.07 0.20
C ILE A 227 -18.67 22.12 0.14
N SER A 228 -19.92 21.76 0.50
CA SER A 228 -21.08 22.65 0.56
C SER A 228 -21.35 23.16 1.97
N GLY A 229 -20.51 22.83 2.94
CA GLY A 229 -20.66 23.19 4.34
C GLY A 229 -21.67 22.33 5.13
N ASN A 230 -22.28 21.32 4.51
CA ASN A 230 -23.11 20.36 5.24
C ASN A 230 -22.23 19.43 6.10
N ILE A 231 -22.78 18.96 7.19
CA ILE A 231 -22.05 18.10 8.14
C ILE A 231 -22.36 16.63 7.86
N THR A 232 -21.32 15.89 7.59
CA THR A 232 -21.35 14.43 7.56
C THR A 232 -21.06 13.90 8.96
N ILE A 233 -21.83 12.91 9.41
CA ILE A 233 -21.55 12.11 10.60
C ILE A 233 -21.32 10.67 10.19
N GLN A 234 -20.25 10.07 10.67
CA GLN A 234 -19.82 8.72 10.30
C GLN A 234 -19.42 7.93 11.54
N ALA A 235 -19.85 6.67 11.58
CA ALA A 235 -19.47 5.73 12.63
C ALA A 235 -17.99 5.34 12.59
N VAL A 236 -17.41 5.12 13.76
CA VAL A 236 -16.12 4.49 13.98
C VAL A 236 -16.39 3.05 14.43
N GLY A 237 -15.75 2.08 13.76
CA GLY A 237 -15.97 0.66 14.04
C GLY A 237 -17.41 0.20 13.71
N ASP A 238 -18.00 -0.55 14.62
CA ASP A 238 -19.30 -1.21 14.45
C ASP A 238 -20.49 -0.37 14.96
N GLN A 239 -20.28 0.90 15.25
CA GLN A 239 -21.35 1.79 15.70
C GLN A 239 -22.38 2.00 14.59
N LEU A 240 -23.64 2.02 14.95
CA LEU A 240 -24.76 2.22 14.02
C LEU A 240 -25.79 3.17 14.63
N MET A 241 -26.41 3.99 13.80
CA MET A 241 -27.60 4.76 14.15
C MET A 241 -28.74 3.80 14.54
N SER A 242 -29.67 4.27 15.34
CA SER A 242 -30.88 3.51 15.64
C SER A 242 -31.70 3.21 14.37
N LEU A 243 -32.54 2.18 14.40
CA LEU A 243 -33.23 1.70 13.19
C LEU A 243 -34.10 2.78 12.54
N GLU A 244 -34.81 3.58 13.36
CA GLU A 244 -35.68 4.68 12.89
C GLU A 244 -34.91 5.84 12.25
N LYS A 245 -33.59 5.93 12.50
CA LYS A 245 -32.73 6.95 11.92
C LYS A 245 -32.05 6.47 10.62
N ARG A 246 -32.27 5.23 10.18
CA ARG A 246 -31.61 4.67 8.99
C ARG A 246 -32.47 4.84 7.73
N GLY A 247 -31.81 5.07 6.61
CA GLY A 247 -32.47 5.15 5.30
C GLY A 247 -33.37 6.39 5.13
N LEU A 248 -33.18 7.42 5.96
CA LEU A 248 -33.95 8.66 5.82
C LEU A 248 -33.50 9.41 4.54
N GLY A 249 -34.47 9.93 3.81
CA GLY A 249 -34.31 10.91 2.76
C GLY A 249 -34.34 12.34 3.33
N PRO A 250 -34.38 13.37 2.45
CA PRO A 250 -34.44 14.76 2.89
C PRO A 250 -35.66 15.04 3.79
N MET A 251 -35.38 15.46 5.04
CA MET A 251 -36.42 15.80 6.01
C MET A 251 -35.89 16.88 6.98
N GLY A 252 -36.44 18.08 6.90
CA GLY A 252 -35.95 19.21 7.69
C GLY A 252 -34.51 19.56 7.36
N ASP A 253 -33.63 19.46 8.36
CA ASP A 253 -32.20 19.64 8.22
C ASP A 253 -31.43 18.36 7.92
N ILE A 254 -32.07 17.21 7.98
CA ILE A 254 -31.48 15.94 7.55
C ILE A 254 -31.48 15.89 6.02
N ILE A 255 -30.31 15.59 5.43
CA ILE A 255 -30.15 15.46 3.98
C ILE A 255 -30.32 13.98 3.59
N PHE A 256 -29.64 13.07 4.29
CA PHE A 256 -29.85 11.63 4.15
C PHE A 256 -29.21 10.85 5.31
N THR A 257 -29.64 9.61 5.48
CA THR A 257 -28.90 8.60 6.24
C THR A 257 -28.79 7.32 5.43
N HIS A 258 -27.67 6.64 5.48
CA HIS A 258 -27.50 5.35 4.81
C HIS A 258 -28.36 4.28 5.49
N LYS A 259 -28.96 3.39 4.70
CA LYS A 259 -29.79 2.28 5.21
C LYS A 259 -29.05 1.35 6.20
N GLY A 260 -27.72 1.27 6.10
CA GLY A 260 -26.87 0.54 7.04
C GLY A 260 -26.60 1.29 8.35
N GLY A 261 -26.98 2.57 8.47
CA GLY A 261 -26.87 3.35 9.71
C GLY A 261 -25.46 3.80 10.10
N TRP A 262 -24.46 3.63 9.24
CA TRP A 262 -23.06 3.96 9.56
C TRP A 262 -22.64 5.38 9.12
N ILE A 263 -23.45 6.06 8.32
CA ILE A 263 -23.19 7.42 7.85
C ILE A 263 -24.50 8.17 7.62
N GLY A 264 -24.51 9.46 7.93
CA GLY A 264 -25.57 10.40 7.64
C GLY A 264 -25.03 11.77 7.31
N LYS A 265 -25.88 12.64 6.77
CA LYS A 265 -25.56 14.01 6.42
C LYS A 265 -26.69 14.94 6.80
N ALA A 266 -26.37 16.10 7.34
CA ALA A 266 -27.31 17.15 7.72
C ALA A 266 -26.77 18.54 7.37
N LYS A 267 -27.62 19.56 7.35
CA LYS A 267 -27.23 20.95 7.07
C LYS A 267 -26.46 21.58 8.20
N THR A 268 -26.71 21.14 9.45
CA THR A 268 -26.07 21.67 10.64
C THR A 268 -25.45 20.55 11.48
N ARG A 269 -24.53 20.93 12.39
CA ARG A 269 -23.89 19.98 13.31
C ARG A 269 -24.89 19.42 14.32
N GLU A 270 -25.80 20.24 14.83
CA GLU A 270 -26.85 19.84 15.76
C GLU A 270 -27.76 18.80 15.13
N ALA A 271 -28.18 19.03 13.90
CA ALA A 271 -29.00 18.06 13.16
C ALA A 271 -28.23 16.75 12.86
N ALA A 272 -26.92 16.82 12.56
CA ALA A 272 -26.10 15.63 12.38
C ALA A 272 -25.96 14.84 13.71
N LEU A 273 -25.75 15.51 14.84
CA LEU A 273 -25.67 14.87 16.16
C LEU A 273 -27.00 14.24 16.59
N SER A 274 -28.13 14.86 16.24
CA SER A 274 -29.46 14.29 16.55
C SER A 274 -29.70 12.91 15.91
N LEU A 275 -28.91 12.52 14.92
CA LEU A 275 -28.96 11.19 14.29
C LEU A 275 -28.42 10.08 15.20
N ILE A 276 -27.60 10.42 16.19
CA ILE A 276 -26.93 9.48 17.11
C ILE A 276 -27.38 9.63 18.56
N GLU A 277 -28.08 10.70 18.90
CA GLU A 277 -28.67 10.88 20.24
C GLU A 277 -29.84 9.88 20.39
N GLN A 278 -29.81 9.15 21.50
CA GLN A 278 -30.88 8.23 21.93
C GLN A 278 -31.89 8.94 22.79
#